data_00f3fb0643ce8d8455d96cbe774ddd75
#
_entry.id   00f3fb0643ce8d8455d96cbe774ddd75
#
_cell.length_a   1.000
_cell.length_b   1.000
_cell.length_c   1.000
_cell.angle_alpha   90.00
_cell.angle_beta   90.00
_cell.angle_gamma   90.00
#
_symmetry.space_group_name_H-M   'P 1'
#
loop_
_entity.id
_entity.type
_entity.pdbx_description
1 polymer ?
#
loop_
_entity_poly.entity_id
_entity_poly.type
_entity_poly.pdbx_seq_one_letter_code
_entity_poly.pdbx_strand_id
1 'polypeptide(L)'
;MKVMFIGFAMTLCPALVAVGDVSAHEIIVPTRVYYLTAGQLEPKLEQAIGYGPGLRQTIESTIEGHEAMSFVDGVTDAVQGTIACTTPQQRTEVLSLTGAYLRGHPDRQSEPAAKVVIDALKMHFPCPGRQSRKH
;
A
#
# COMPACT_ATOMS: atom_id res chain seq x y z
N MET A 1 15.63 -68.28 38.80
CA MET A 1 15.90 -66.99 38.21
C MET A 1 14.84 -66.02 38.70
N LYS A 2 15.19 -65.12 39.61
CA LYS A 2 14.32 -64.02 40.13
C LYS A 2 14.52 -62.80 39.34
N VAL A 3 13.50 -62.35 38.66
CA VAL A 3 13.53 -61.08 37.92
C VAL A 3 12.96 -59.96 38.84
N MET A 4 13.80 -59.01 39.17
CA MET A 4 13.50 -57.94 40.09
C MET A 4 12.96 -56.76 39.24
N PHE A 5 11.67 -56.41 39.37
CA PHE A 5 11.08 -55.24 38.75
C PHE A 5 11.36 -54.01 39.60
N ILE A 6 12.15 -53.09 39.08
CA ILE A 6 12.39 -51.77 39.67
C ILE A 6 11.32 -50.84 39.11
N GLY A 7 10.40 -50.44 39.99
CA GLY A 7 9.36 -49.45 39.66
C GLY A 7 9.96 -48.03 39.63
N PHE A 8 9.87 -47.38 38.47
CA PHE A 8 10.20 -45.97 38.32
C PHE A 8 8.97 -45.11 38.60
N ALA A 9 8.94 -44.46 39.76
CA ALA A 9 7.91 -43.51 40.11
C ALA A 9 8.19 -42.19 39.34
N MET A 10 7.40 -41.92 38.30
CA MET A 10 7.40 -40.61 37.64
C MET A 10 6.60 -39.61 38.49
N THR A 11 7.29 -38.73 39.15
CA THR A 11 6.72 -37.56 39.83
C THR A 11 6.30 -36.53 38.80
N LEU A 12 5.00 -36.42 38.51
CA LEU A 12 4.44 -35.32 37.71
C LEU A 12 4.52 -34.02 38.54
N CYS A 13 5.38 -33.12 38.10
CA CYS A 13 5.42 -31.74 38.59
C CYS A 13 4.40 -30.95 37.77
N PRO A 14 3.32 -30.38 38.34
CA PRO A 14 2.46 -29.46 37.60
C PRO A 14 3.17 -28.12 37.54
N ALA A 15 3.75 -27.78 36.39
CA ALA A 15 4.19 -26.44 36.10
C ALA A 15 2.94 -25.53 35.96
N LEU A 16 2.65 -24.78 37.02
CA LEU A 16 1.74 -23.63 36.94
C LEU A 16 2.33 -22.63 35.95
N VAL A 17 1.83 -22.65 34.69
CA VAL A 17 2.05 -21.58 33.75
C VAL A 17 1.21 -20.40 34.24
N ALA A 18 1.84 -19.45 34.93
CA ALA A 18 1.26 -18.14 35.17
C ALA A 18 1.02 -17.50 33.79
N VAL A 19 -0.24 -17.49 33.35
CA VAL A 19 -0.69 -16.67 32.23
C VAL A 19 -0.57 -15.23 32.73
N GLY A 20 0.57 -14.58 32.41
CA GLY A 20 0.74 -13.17 32.64
C GLY A 20 -0.38 -12.44 31.89
N ASP A 21 -1.15 -11.65 32.63
CA ASP A 21 -2.04 -10.66 32.07
C ASP A 21 -1.26 -9.84 31.03
N VAL A 22 -1.50 -10.11 29.77
CA VAL A 22 -1.09 -9.23 28.68
C VAL A 22 -2.00 -8.02 28.80
N SER A 23 -1.54 -7.07 29.64
CA SER A 23 -2.13 -5.74 29.70
C SER A 23 -2.25 -5.26 28.25
N ALA A 24 -3.48 -5.16 27.78
CA ALA A 24 -3.74 -4.61 26.46
C ALA A 24 -3.16 -3.18 26.47
N HIS A 25 -1.95 -3.05 25.94
CA HIS A 25 -1.40 -1.75 25.65
C HIS A 25 -2.39 -1.15 24.65
N GLU A 26 -3.20 -0.25 25.13
CA GLU A 26 -4.07 0.58 24.31
C GLU A 26 -3.18 1.25 23.27
N ILE A 27 -3.14 0.68 22.07
CA ILE A 27 -2.46 1.27 20.93
C ILE A 27 -3.25 2.55 20.67
N ILE A 28 -2.76 3.67 21.22
CA ILE A 28 -3.24 4.99 20.85
C ILE A 28 -2.85 5.16 19.39
N VAL A 29 -3.73 4.71 18.49
CA VAL A 29 -3.62 5.01 17.07
C VAL A 29 -3.78 6.53 16.97
N PRO A 30 -2.73 7.27 16.58
CA PRO A 30 -2.85 8.71 16.46
C PRO A 30 -3.98 8.99 15.47
N THR A 31 -4.99 9.71 15.92
CA THR A 31 -6.20 10.04 15.13
C THR A 31 -5.90 10.95 13.92
N ARG A 32 -4.65 11.29 13.69
CA ARG A 32 -4.20 11.96 12.48
C ARG A 32 -3.85 10.91 11.43
N VAL A 33 -4.83 10.51 10.65
CA VAL A 33 -4.58 9.82 9.40
C VAL A 33 -3.89 10.84 8.49
N TYR A 34 -2.58 10.70 8.33
CA TYR A 34 -1.82 11.50 7.35
C TYR A 34 -2.22 11.02 5.96
N TYR A 35 -3.18 11.69 5.38
CA TYR A 35 -3.50 11.45 3.98
C TYR A 35 -2.44 12.14 3.12
N LEU A 36 -1.74 11.37 2.30
CA LEU A 36 -0.93 11.91 1.23
C LEU A 36 -1.86 12.68 0.29
N THR A 37 -1.55 13.94 0.02
CA THR A 37 -2.32 14.76 -0.93
C THR A 37 -1.78 14.60 -2.35
N ALA A 38 -2.61 14.94 -3.34
CA ALA A 38 -2.20 14.90 -4.74
C ALA A 38 -0.98 15.80 -5.00
N GLY A 39 -0.93 17.00 -4.39
CA GLY A 39 0.19 17.92 -4.50
C GLY A 39 1.48 17.45 -3.82
N GLN A 40 1.39 16.52 -2.87
CA GLN A 40 2.57 15.88 -2.28
C GLN A 40 3.04 14.67 -3.11
N LEU A 41 2.12 13.97 -3.77
CA LEU A 41 2.43 12.81 -4.59
C LEU A 41 3.08 13.21 -5.92
N GLU A 42 2.58 14.27 -6.57
CA GLU A 42 3.00 14.69 -7.90
C GLU A 42 4.51 14.83 -8.05
N PRO A 43 5.23 15.68 -7.25
CA PRO A 43 6.67 15.89 -7.42
C PRO A 43 7.49 14.61 -7.17
N LYS A 44 7.06 13.77 -6.23
CA LYS A 44 7.71 12.50 -5.94
C LYS A 44 7.56 11.50 -7.10
N LEU A 45 6.39 11.47 -7.71
CA LEU A 45 6.14 10.62 -8.87
C LEU A 45 6.89 11.10 -10.10
N GLU A 46 7.03 12.40 -10.31
CA GLU A 46 7.85 12.96 -11.39
C GLU A 46 9.33 12.58 -11.27
N GLN A 47 9.88 12.64 -10.06
CA GLN A 47 11.24 12.18 -9.78
C GLN A 47 11.42 10.70 -10.10
N ALA A 48 10.43 9.87 -9.78
CA ALA A 48 10.47 8.44 -10.03
C ALA A 48 10.46 8.09 -11.53
N ILE A 49 9.71 8.85 -12.32
CA ILE A 49 9.53 8.58 -13.75
C ILE A 49 10.65 9.23 -14.59
N GLY A 50 11.47 10.09 -13.97
CA GLY A 50 12.59 10.75 -14.66
C GLY A 50 12.18 11.84 -15.64
N TYR A 51 10.99 12.40 -15.52
CA TYR A 51 10.52 13.52 -16.32
C TYR A 51 11.03 14.85 -15.76
N GLY A 52 12.30 15.16 -16.00
CA GLY A 52 12.80 16.51 -15.73
C GLY A 52 14.24 16.68 -16.17
N PRO A 53 14.55 17.69 -17.01
CA PRO A 53 15.93 17.99 -17.37
C PRO A 53 16.67 18.49 -16.13
N GLY A 54 17.71 17.75 -15.70
CA GLY A 54 18.63 18.17 -14.66
C GLY A 54 18.32 17.72 -13.23
N LEU A 55 17.39 16.81 -13.01
CA LEU A 55 17.17 16.20 -11.71
C LEU A 55 18.40 15.35 -11.31
N ARG A 56 19.21 15.87 -10.37
CA ARG A 56 20.23 15.05 -9.70
C ARG A 56 19.51 14.03 -8.83
N GLN A 57 19.63 12.78 -9.21
CA GLN A 57 19.14 11.69 -8.36
C GLN A 57 20.02 11.64 -7.11
N THR A 58 19.45 12.04 -5.99
CA THR A 58 20.00 11.81 -4.66
C THR A 58 19.41 10.50 -4.13
N ILE A 59 20.05 9.92 -3.11
CA ILE A 59 19.49 8.74 -2.43
C ILE A 59 18.08 9.05 -1.91
N GLU A 60 17.89 10.24 -1.35
CA GLU A 60 16.60 10.70 -0.82
C GLU A 60 15.52 10.77 -1.90
N SER A 61 15.82 11.42 -3.04
CA SER A 61 14.87 11.50 -4.16
C SER A 61 14.53 10.13 -4.75
N THR A 62 15.48 9.19 -4.72
CA THR A 62 15.24 7.81 -5.14
C THR A 62 14.27 7.09 -4.22
N ILE A 63 14.44 7.25 -2.89
CA ILE A 63 13.53 6.67 -1.89
C ILE A 63 12.13 7.26 -2.05
N GLU A 64 12.01 8.58 -2.13
CA GLU A 64 10.72 9.26 -2.29
C GLU A 64 10.01 8.84 -3.59
N GLY A 65 10.76 8.69 -4.67
CA GLY A 65 10.23 8.19 -5.93
C GLY A 65 9.70 6.75 -5.82
N HIS A 66 10.43 5.86 -5.13
CA HIS A 66 9.98 4.50 -4.90
C HIS A 66 8.73 4.43 -4.02
N GLU A 67 8.64 5.28 -2.99
CA GLU A 67 7.44 5.40 -2.16
C GLU A 67 6.24 5.83 -2.99
N ALA A 68 6.41 6.82 -3.85
CA ALA A 68 5.35 7.32 -4.73
C ALA A 68 4.87 6.24 -5.71
N MET A 69 5.79 5.50 -6.33
CA MET A 69 5.45 4.38 -7.21
C MET A 69 4.69 3.28 -6.46
N SER A 70 5.18 2.89 -5.28
CA SER A 70 4.55 1.87 -4.45
C SER A 70 3.15 2.29 -3.99
N PHE A 71 2.95 3.58 -3.71
CA PHE A 71 1.64 4.11 -3.39
C PHE A 71 0.67 3.96 -4.57
N VAL A 72 1.07 4.34 -5.78
CA VAL A 72 0.23 4.21 -6.99
C VAL A 72 -0.05 2.74 -7.29
N ASP A 73 0.95 1.87 -7.17
CA ASP A 73 0.78 0.42 -7.34
C ASP A 73 -0.27 -0.13 -6.34
N GLY A 74 -0.16 0.24 -5.06
CA GLY A 74 -1.12 -0.20 -4.02
C GLY A 74 -2.55 0.29 -4.27
N VAL A 75 -2.72 1.53 -4.75
CA VAL A 75 -4.04 2.04 -5.14
C VAL A 75 -4.57 1.29 -6.37
N THR A 76 -3.71 1.02 -7.34
CA THR A 76 -4.06 0.26 -8.55
C THR A 76 -4.54 -1.13 -8.19
N ASP A 77 -3.80 -1.85 -7.35
CA ASP A 77 -4.16 -3.19 -6.88
C ASP A 77 -5.51 -3.19 -6.13
N ALA A 78 -5.74 -2.19 -5.29
CA ALA A 78 -6.98 -2.08 -4.52
C ALA A 78 -8.24 -1.91 -5.40
N VAL A 79 -8.09 -1.32 -6.60
CA VAL A 79 -9.22 -1.06 -7.51
C VAL A 79 -9.24 -1.98 -8.73
N GLN A 80 -8.26 -2.87 -8.84
CA GLN A 80 -8.12 -3.81 -9.94
C GLN A 80 -9.36 -4.67 -10.12
N GLY A 81 -9.85 -4.77 -11.35
CA GLY A 81 -11.05 -5.56 -11.70
C GLY A 81 -12.38 -4.95 -11.22
N THR A 82 -12.35 -3.85 -10.45
CA THR A 82 -13.56 -3.17 -9.96
C THR A 82 -13.77 -1.80 -10.60
N ILE A 83 -12.79 -0.95 -10.57
CA ILE A 83 -12.82 0.42 -11.11
C ILE A 83 -11.92 0.52 -12.34
N ALA A 84 -10.72 -0.06 -12.25
CA ALA A 84 -9.74 -0.07 -13.31
C ALA A 84 -9.32 -1.52 -13.64
N CYS A 85 -8.96 -1.75 -14.90
CA CYS A 85 -8.49 -3.04 -15.39
C CYS A 85 -7.16 -2.84 -16.11
N THR A 86 -6.07 -3.01 -15.37
CA THR A 86 -4.70 -2.92 -15.87
C THR A 86 -4.08 -4.31 -16.01
N THR A 87 -2.98 -4.38 -16.75
CA THR A 87 -2.12 -5.56 -16.81
C THR A 87 -0.75 -5.25 -16.23
N PRO A 88 0.03 -6.24 -15.78
CA PRO A 88 1.39 -6.00 -15.26
C PRO A 88 2.31 -5.27 -16.26
N GLN A 89 2.10 -5.47 -17.55
CA GLN A 89 2.87 -4.83 -18.62
C GLN A 89 2.58 -3.33 -18.74
N GLN A 90 1.42 -2.88 -18.25
CA GLN A 90 1.01 -1.47 -18.28
C GLN A 90 1.49 -0.65 -17.10
N ARG A 91 2.25 -1.22 -16.16
CA ARG A 91 2.69 -0.52 -14.94
C ARG A 91 3.35 0.83 -15.23
N THR A 92 4.27 0.89 -16.20
CA THR A 92 4.95 2.14 -16.58
C THR A 92 3.96 3.15 -17.17
N GLU A 93 3.02 2.69 -17.97
CA GLU A 93 1.96 3.52 -18.53
C GLU A 93 1.03 4.06 -17.44
N VAL A 94 0.64 3.23 -16.47
CA VAL A 94 -0.15 3.63 -15.29
C VAL A 94 0.54 4.77 -14.54
N LEU A 95 1.82 4.61 -14.21
CA LEU A 95 2.59 5.65 -13.51
C LEU A 95 2.67 6.95 -14.33
N SER A 96 2.96 6.83 -15.62
CA SER A 96 3.11 7.98 -16.53
C SER A 96 1.79 8.75 -16.69
N LEU A 97 0.68 8.06 -16.94
CA LEU A 97 -0.64 8.67 -17.10
C LEU A 97 -1.17 9.24 -15.78
N THR A 98 -0.87 8.61 -14.66
CA THR A 98 -1.21 9.15 -13.33
C THR A 98 -0.44 10.45 -13.08
N GLY A 99 0.85 10.51 -13.36
CA GLY A 99 1.65 11.74 -13.24
C GLY A 99 1.13 12.85 -14.15
N ALA A 100 0.80 12.52 -15.40
CA ALA A 100 0.21 13.49 -16.34
C ALA A 100 -1.15 14.01 -15.86
N TYR A 101 -1.97 13.14 -15.29
CA TYR A 101 -3.27 13.51 -14.73
C TYR A 101 -3.12 14.46 -13.54
N LEU A 102 -2.20 14.20 -12.62
CA LEU A 102 -1.92 15.05 -11.46
C LEU A 102 -1.48 16.47 -11.91
N ARG A 103 -0.55 16.56 -12.86
CA ARG A 103 -0.11 17.86 -13.43
C ARG A 103 -1.24 18.60 -14.12
N GLY A 104 -2.13 17.90 -14.79
CA GLY A 104 -3.27 18.49 -15.49
C GLY A 104 -4.39 19.03 -14.59
N HIS A 105 -4.33 18.73 -13.29
CA HIS A 105 -5.37 19.10 -12.33
C HIS A 105 -4.82 19.81 -11.10
N PRO A 106 -4.19 20.98 -11.25
CA PRO A 106 -3.59 21.74 -10.14
C PRO A 106 -4.63 22.19 -9.09
N ASP A 107 -5.88 22.28 -9.47
CA ASP A 107 -7.03 22.60 -8.61
C ASP A 107 -7.32 21.49 -7.59
N ARG A 108 -6.80 20.27 -7.81
CA ARG A 108 -7.05 19.08 -6.97
C ARG A 108 -5.89 18.73 -6.02
N GLN A 109 -4.87 19.59 -5.91
CA GLN A 109 -3.67 19.31 -5.12
C GLN A 109 -3.93 19.09 -3.62
N SER A 110 -5.01 19.66 -3.08
CA SER A 110 -5.41 19.47 -1.67
C SER A 110 -6.24 18.19 -1.43
N GLU A 111 -6.67 17.51 -2.50
CA GLU A 111 -7.45 16.28 -2.36
C GLU A 111 -6.56 15.10 -1.92
N PRO A 112 -7.15 14.06 -1.27
CA PRO A 112 -6.44 12.82 -0.99
C PRO A 112 -5.88 12.21 -2.27
N ALA A 113 -4.58 11.90 -2.28
CA ALA A 113 -3.89 11.37 -3.47
C ALA A 113 -4.55 10.10 -4.02
N ALA A 114 -5.00 9.18 -3.14
CA ALA A 114 -5.67 7.97 -3.56
C ALA A 114 -6.92 8.24 -4.41
N LYS A 115 -7.72 9.26 -4.04
CA LYS A 115 -8.92 9.65 -4.81
C LYS A 115 -8.55 10.12 -6.21
N VAL A 116 -7.53 10.97 -6.32
CA VAL A 116 -7.10 11.52 -7.61
C VAL A 116 -6.46 10.44 -8.49
N VAL A 117 -5.70 9.52 -7.91
CA VAL A 117 -5.15 8.33 -8.60
C VAL A 117 -6.28 7.43 -9.12
N ILE A 118 -7.31 7.17 -8.31
CA ILE A 118 -8.47 6.36 -8.74
C ILE A 118 -9.18 7.00 -9.92
N ASP A 119 -9.36 8.33 -9.91
CA ASP A 119 -10.00 9.04 -11.02
C ASP A 119 -9.15 8.96 -12.30
N ALA A 120 -7.82 9.07 -12.19
CA ALA A 120 -6.91 8.86 -13.31
C ALA A 120 -7.01 7.44 -13.88
N LEU A 121 -6.98 6.43 -13.00
CA LEU A 121 -7.10 5.02 -13.39
C LEU A 121 -8.44 4.73 -14.07
N LYS A 122 -9.53 5.26 -13.54
CA LYS A 122 -10.86 5.11 -14.12
C LYS A 122 -10.96 5.73 -15.51
N MET A 123 -10.27 6.85 -15.73
CA MET A 123 -10.26 7.52 -17.04
C MET A 123 -9.48 6.75 -18.08
N HIS A 124 -8.30 6.25 -17.72
CA HIS A 124 -7.34 5.68 -18.68
C HIS A 124 -7.45 4.15 -18.83
N PHE A 125 -7.90 3.45 -17.79
CA PHE A 125 -7.97 1.99 -17.74
C PHE A 125 -9.33 1.46 -17.30
N PRO A 126 -10.44 1.90 -17.93
CA PRO A 126 -11.77 1.44 -17.53
C PRO A 126 -11.94 -0.06 -17.77
N CYS A 127 -12.58 -0.77 -16.82
CA CYS A 127 -12.90 -2.17 -17.00
C CYS A 127 -13.92 -2.38 -18.13
N PRO A 128 -13.66 -3.29 -19.09
CA PRO A 128 -14.60 -3.60 -20.14
C PRO A 128 -15.87 -4.24 -19.54
N GLY A 129 -17.02 -3.72 -19.88
CA GLY A 129 -18.33 -4.29 -19.48
C GLY A 129 -19.06 -3.57 -18.35
N ARG A 130 -18.48 -2.52 -17.74
CA ARG A 130 -19.16 -1.68 -16.74
C ARG A 130 -19.74 -0.38 -17.30
N GLN A 131 -19.68 -0.18 -18.62
CA GLN A 131 -20.36 0.94 -19.25
C GLN A 131 -21.87 0.76 -19.13
N SER A 132 -22.43 1.45 -18.14
CA SER A 132 -23.85 1.84 -18.05
C SER A 132 -24.87 0.80 -18.50
N ARG A 133 -25.35 -0.06 -17.61
CA ARG A 133 -26.79 -0.28 -17.61
C ARG A 133 -27.44 1.04 -17.17
N LYS A 134 -27.70 1.93 -18.13
CA LYS A 134 -28.70 2.97 -17.94
C LYS A 134 -30.04 2.26 -17.78
N HIS A 135 -30.55 2.25 -16.57
CA HIS A 135 -31.97 2.03 -16.29
C HIS A 135 -32.73 3.32 -16.49
#